data_a82ef5882ea623807ba182762863b260
#
_entry.id   a82ef5882ea623807ba182762863b260
#
_cell.length_a   1.000
_cell.length_b   1.000
_cell.length_c   1.000
_cell.angle_alpha   90.00
_cell.angle_beta   90.00
_cell.angle_gamma   90.00
#
_symmetry.space_group_name_H-M   'P 1'
#
loop_
_entity.id
_entity.type
_entity.pdbx_description
1 polymer ?
#
loop_
_entity_poly.entity_id
_entity_poly.type
_entity_poly.pdbx_seq_one_letter_code
_entity_poly.pdbx_strand_id
1 'polypeptide(L)'
;LSLALWLLLLGYSSVQPRTYNFTLNRVADITVRAPKTVEDSERTEELRQHARSRVSDVRLYSPEVKNQQVDLLNQYFAFVKSVRQKDYRASDLEAAARAQAWSETDIETLKASFTSTSQRLYWSQLTEAERLLLYNQSLKQGSVALMSLNESLPDNARNLWLSVDDKQFESMSTYVVDLLSQTLSQEIEPANTTANLSKLRASLREAGQYSQYQSALVDFIQPLIVPTLVYNQEETNRLKEEAAAAVQPAYILQGQIIVQEGHVIDSTVLRQLKLFGFLDASVGRYNAYIFYALIIAHFLLLLGINTQGFRFKQALSAKRQMAMTIYALAFGGLFAVLKALEVLQVGGFAWATLLLPISLWPLLVVP
;
A
#
# COMPACT_ATOMS: atom_id res chain seq x y z
N LEU A 1 63.13 -20.98 -0.62
CA LEU A 1 61.95 -21.82 -0.93
C LEU A 1 61.14 -22.17 0.33
N SER A 2 61.79 -22.63 1.45
CA SER A 2 61.11 -22.99 2.69
C SER A 2 60.33 -21.81 3.35
N LEU A 3 60.93 -20.59 3.31
CA LEU A 3 60.32 -19.40 3.88
C LEU A 3 59.04 -18.95 3.10
N ALA A 4 59.09 -19.05 1.75
CA ALA A 4 57.93 -18.76 0.90
C ALA A 4 56.80 -19.76 1.12
N LEU A 5 57.12 -21.03 1.31
CA LEU A 5 56.14 -22.07 1.62
C LEU A 5 55.48 -21.84 3.00
N TRP A 6 56.27 -21.40 3.98
CA TRP A 6 55.79 -21.07 5.32
C TRP A 6 54.86 -19.87 5.32
N LEU A 7 55.18 -18.80 4.60
CA LEU A 7 54.33 -17.64 4.42
C LEU A 7 53.02 -17.98 3.68
N LEU A 8 53.09 -18.87 2.69
CA LEU A 8 51.90 -19.40 2.01
C LEU A 8 50.99 -20.17 2.94
N LEU A 9 51.55 -21.06 3.76
CA LEU A 9 50.78 -21.87 4.72
C LEU A 9 50.16 -21.00 5.82
N LEU A 10 50.90 -20.04 6.38
CA LEU A 10 50.39 -19.13 7.40
C LEU A 10 49.34 -18.15 6.85
N GLY A 11 49.54 -17.68 5.61
CA GLY A 11 48.61 -16.78 4.95
C GLY A 11 47.30 -17.44 4.53
N TYR A 12 47.33 -18.71 4.14
CA TYR A 12 46.21 -19.45 3.64
C TYR A 12 45.01 -19.48 4.61
N SER A 13 45.26 -19.74 5.88
CA SER A 13 44.20 -19.80 6.91
C SER A 13 43.61 -18.41 7.28
N SER A 14 44.38 -17.32 7.03
CA SER A 14 43.91 -15.94 7.32
C SER A 14 43.01 -15.36 6.24
N VAL A 15 43.13 -15.88 5.04
CA VAL A 15 42.43 -15.35 3.85
C VAL A 15 41.10 -16.08 3.61
N GLN A 16 40.93 -17.26 4.22
CA GLN A 16 39.64 -17.95 4.14
C GLN A 16 38.61 -17.29 5.08
N PRO A 17 37.50 -16.74 4.53
CA PRO A 17 36.42 -16.32 5.37
C PRO A 17 35.85 -17.55 6.10
N ARG A 18 35.41 -17.35 7.32
CA ARG A 18 34.64 -18.37 8.04
C ARG A 18 33.31 -18.58 7.35
N THR A 19 33.25 -19.48 6.37
CA THR A 19 32.01 -19.88 5.73
C THR A 19 31.45 -21.10 6.44
N TYR A 20 30.19 -21.06 6.70
CA TYR A 20 29.47 -22.15 7.36
C TYR A 20 28.52 -22.83 6.37
N ASN A 21 28.47 -24.14 6.40
CA ASN A 21 27.54 -24.89 5.53
C ASN A 21 26.18 -25.09 6.22
N PHE A 22 25.50 -23.99 6.47
CA PHE A 22 24.18 -24.01 7.08
C PHE A 22 23.10 -24.18 6.02
N THR A 23 22.16 -25.07 6.28
CA THR A 23 21.00 -25.30 5.43
C THR A 23 19.72 -25.19 6.25
N LEU A 24 18.65 -24.78 5.60
CA LEU A 24 17.34 -24.64 6.23
C LEU A 24 16.89 -25.95 6.89
N ASN A 25 16.23 -25.85 8.04
CA ASN A 25 15.69 -26.99 8.82
C ASN A 25 16.75 -27.96 9.35
N ARG A 26 18.02 -27.57 9.40
CA ARG A 26 19.07 -28.33 10.08
C ARG A 26 19.38 -27.73 11.45
N VAL A 27 19.91 -28.54 12.31
CA VAL A 27 20.41 -28.11 13.63
C VAL A 27 21.81 -27.50 13.46
N ALA A 28 22.04 -26.37 14.10
CA ALA A 28 23.35 -25.69 14.07
C ALA A 28 24.38 -26.46 14.91
N ASP A 29 25.51 -26.73 14.31
CA ASP A 29 26.63 -27.47 14.94
C ASP A 29 27.47 -26.56 15.86
N ILE A 30 27.30 -25.22 15.72
CA ILE A 30 28.09 -24.21 16.43
C ILE A 30 27.26 -22.98 16.70
N THR A 31 27.65 -22.22 17.74
CA THR A 31 27.09 -20.91 18.01
C THR A 31 27.77 -19.83 17.17
N VAL A 32 27.00 -19.07 16.38
CA VAL A 32 27.48 -17.95 15.56
C VAL A 32 27.01 -16.63 16.13
N ARG A 33 27.96 -15.69 16.28
CA ARG A 33 27.69 -14.33 16.74
C ARG A 33 27.96 -13.31 15.64
N ALA A 34 27.24 -12.19 15.67
CA ALA A 34 27.44 -11.07 14.76
C ALA A 34 28.83 -10.43 14.97
N PRO A 35 29.69 -10.34 13.95
CA PRO A 35 31.04 -9.77 14.07
C PRO A 35 31.03 -8.24 14.16
N LYS A 36 29.97 -7.60 13.69
CA LYS A 36 29.77 -6.14 13.68
C LYS A 36 28.29 -5.83 13.76
N THR A 37 27.96 -4.59 14.11
CA THR A 37 26.58 -4.10 14.02
C THR A 37 26.21 -3.83 12.56
N VAL A 38 25.11 -4.41 12.09
CA VAL A 38 24.58 -4.24 10.72
C VAL A 38 23.08 -4.00 10.79
N GLU A 39 22.57 -3.14 9.93
CA GLU A 39 21.14 -2.94 9.76
C GLU A 39 20.51 -4.16 9.08
N ASP A 40 19.46 -4.70 9.68
CA ASP A 40 18.59 -5.72 9.07
C ASP A 40 17.49 -5.01 8.26
N SER A 41 17.81 -4.66 7.03
CA SER A 41 16.93 -3.92 6.13
C SER A 41 15.63 -4.68 5.84
N GLU A 42 15.68 -6.01 5.73
CA GLU A 42 14.54 -6.86 5.48
C GLU A 42 13.60 -6.86 6.70
N ARG A 43 14.15 -6.99 7.90
CA ARG A 43 13.39 -6.89 9.15
C ARG A 43 12.82 -5.49 9.34
N THR A 44 13.56 -4.47 8.97
CA THR A 44 13.08 -3.08 8.98
C THR A 44 11.87 -2.92 8.06
N GLU A 45 11.93 -3.47 6.85
CA GLU A 45 10.81 -3.39 5.91
C GLU A 45 9.59 -4.23 6.36
N GLU A 46 9.81 -5.41 6.95
CA GLU A 46 8.73 -6.19 7.60
C GLU A 46 8.01 -5.37 8.67
N LEU A 47 8.76 -4.67 9.53
CA LEU A 47 8.19 -3.80 10.57
C LEU A 47 7.42 -2.62 9.96
N ARG A 48 7.93 -2.02 8.88
CA ARG A 48 7.25 -0.95 8.15
C ARG A 48 5.95 -1.42 7.52
N GLN A 49 5.96 -2.58 6.86
CA GLN A 49 4.75 -3.18 6.30
C GLN A 49 3.72 -3.49 7.38
N HIS A 50 4.18 -3.98 8.53
CA HIS A 50 3.30 -4.21 9.67
C HIS A 50 2.72 -2.90 10.24
N ALA A 51 3.51 -1.82 10.26
CA ALA A 51 3.03 -0.49 10.63
C ALA A 51 1.97 0.02 9.64
N ARG A 52 2.20 -0.11 8.32
CA ARG A 52 1.22 0.24 7.29
C ARG A 52 -0.09 -0.53 7.44
N SER A 53 0.00 -1.83 7.74
CA SER A 53 -1.20 -2.70 7.86
C SER A 53 -2.07 -2.39 9.08
N ARG A 54 -1.54 -1.69 10.07
CA ARG A 54 -2.29 -1.25 11.28
C ARG A 54 -3.06 0.04 11.07
N VAL A 55 -2.77 0.79 10.02
CA VAL A 55 -3.49 2.02 9.70
C VAL A 55 -4.85 1.66 9.13
N SER A 56 -5.89 2.13 9.81
CA SER A 56 -7.28 1.98 9.34
C SER A 56 -7.55 2.89 8.14
N ASP A 57 -8.48 2.47 7.30
CA ASP A 57 -8.94 3.27 6.18
C ASP A 57 -9.57 4.59 6.67
N VAL A 58 -9.09 5.69 6.15
CA VAL A 58 -9.61 7.03 6.45
C VAL A 58 -10.79 7.31 5.56
N ARG A 59 -11.87 7.79 6.17
CA ARG A 59 -13.06 8.26 5.46
C ARG A 59 -13.29 9.71 5.78
N LEU A 60 -13.54 10.50 4.77
CA LEU A 60 -13.81 11.92 4.90
C LEU A 60 -15.20 12.24 4.35
N TYR A 61 -15.82 13.27 4.93
CA TYR A 61 -17.09 13.79 4.45
C TYR A 61 -16.93 14.33 3.03
N SER A 62 -17.82 13.86 2.13
CA SER A 62 -17.88 14.31 0.73
C SER A 62 -19.12 15.16 0.47
N PRO A 63 -18.98 16.47 0.30
CA PRO A 63 -20.09 17.33 -0.09
C PRO A 63 -20.64 16.99 -1.48
N GLU A 64 -19.84 16.34 -2.32
CA GLU A 64 -20.25 15.92 -3.66
C GLU A 64 -21.38 14.89 -3.60
N VAL A 65 -21.29 13.92 -2.69
CA VAL A 65 -22.33 12.90 -2.47
C VAL A 65 -23.64 13.57 -2.07
N LYS A 66 -23.59 14.53 -1.13
CA LYS A 66 -24.76 15.33 -0.76
C LYS A 66 -25.35 16.05 -1.97
N ASN A 67 -24.51 16.79 -2.72
CA ASN A 67 -24.98 17.58 -3.87
C ASN A 67 -25.61 16.68 -4.93
N GLN A 68 -25.01 15.53 -5.24
CA GLN A 68 -25.56 14.58 -6.20
C GLN A 68 -26.96 14.08 -5.79
N GLN A 69 -27.17 13.76 -4.50
CA GLN A 69 -28.47 13.30 -4.03
C GLN A 69 -29.52 14.42 -4.03
N VAL A 70 -29.14 15.62 -3.63
CA VAL A 70 -30.01 16.80 -3.66
C VAL A 70 -30.37 17.17 -5.10
N ASP A 71 -29.43 17.11 -6.03
CA ASP A 71 -29.66 17.37 -7.43
C ASP A 71 -30.60 16.32 -8.07
N LEU A 72 -30.40 15.04 -7.72
CA LEU A 72 -31.30 13.97 -8.16
C LEU A 72 -32.70 14.20 -7.68
N LEU A 73 -32.88 14.60 -6.42
CA LEU A 73 -34.16 14.92 -5.84
C LEU A 73 -34.83 16.14 -6.53
N ASN A 74 -34.07 17.20 -6.79
CA ASN A 74 -34.52 18.35 -7.52
C ASN A 74 -34.97 17.99 -8.95
N GLN A 75 -34.20 17.15 -9.65
CA GLN A 75 -34.56 16.63 -10.96
C GLN A 75 -35.86 15.82 -10.90
N TYR A 76 -36.04 15.00 -9.87
CA TYR A 76 -37.27 14.24 -9.66
C TYR A 76 -38.49 15.17 -9.50
N PHE A 77 -38.40 16.18 -8.63
CA PHE A 77 -39.49 17.12 -8.43
C PHE A 77 -39.75 17.99 -9.67
N ALA A 78 -38.71 18.41 -10.38
CA ALA A 78 -38.88 19.12 -11.65
C ALA A 78 -39.59 18.24 -12.70
N PHE A 79 -39.22 16.94 -12.76
CA PHE A 79 -39.91 15.98 -13.63
C PHE A 79 -41.38 15.82 -13.23
N VAL A 80 -41.72 15.55 -11.97
CA VAL A 80 -43.08 15.41 -11.49
C VAL A 80 -43.88 16.68 -11.77
N LYS A 81 -43.30 17.86 -11.51
CA LYS A 81 -43.93 19.16 -11.82
C LYS A 81 -44.22 19.29 -13.31
N SER A 82 -43.32 18.91 -14.17
CA SER A 82 -43.49 18.94 -15.64
C SER A 82 -44.64 18.03 -16.10
N VAL A 83 -44.77 16.85 -15.50
CA VAL A 83 -45.84 15.90 -15.77
C VAL A 83 -47.20 16.49 -15.30
N ARG A 84 -47.26 17.10 -14.12
CA ARG A 84 -48.47 17.70 -13.56
C ARG A 84 -48.98 18.92 -14.35
N GLN A 85 -48.04 19.72 -14.90
CA GLN A 85 -48.35 20.96 -15.62
C GLN A 85 -48.55 20.79 -17.13
N LYS A 86 -48.32 19.57 -17.65
CA LYS A 86 -48.48 19.30 -19.07
C LYS A 86 -49.96 19.33 -19.47
N ASP A 87 -50.25 19.92 -20.61
CA ASP A 87 -51.58 19.85 -21.24
C ASP A 87 -51.81 18.45 -21.81
N TYR A 88 -52.71 17.70 -21.22
CA TYR A 88 -53.10 16.38 -21.69
C TYR A 88 -54.42 16.41 -22.44
N ARG A 89 -54.59 15.46 -23.35
CA ARG A 89 -55.84 15.18 -24.04
C ARG A 89 -56.27 13.73 -23.75
N ALA A 90 -57.54 13.44 -23.96
CA ALA A 90 -58.05 12.09 -23.84
C ALA A 90 -57.34 11.08 -24.72
N SER A 91 -56.86 11.51 -25.90
CA SER A 91 -56.00 10.71 -26.78
C SER A 91 -54.65 10.30 -26.13
N ASP A 92 -54.07 11.13 -25.28
CA ASP A 92 -52.79 10.85 -24.62
C ASP A 92 -52.97 9.77 -23.55
N LEU A 93 -54.09 9.78 -22.83
CA LEU A 93 -54.44 8.72 -21.89
C LEU A 93 -54.69 7.39 -22.60
N GLU A 94 -55.41 7.40 -23.72
CA GLU A 94 -55.63 6.20 -24.53
C GLU A 94 -54.27 5.63 -25.03
N ALA A 95 -53.39 6.48 -25.56
CA ALA A 95 -52.09 6.07 -26.02
C ALA A 95 -51.21 5.49 -24.88
N ALA A 96 -51.29 6.10 -23.70
CA ALA A 96 -50.57 5.62 -22.51
C ALA A 96 -51.14 4.28 -21.99
N ALA A 97 -52.43 4.09 -22.00
CA ALA A 97 -53.11 2.84 -21.62
C ALA A 97 -52.68 1.69 -22.54
N ARG A 98 -52.71 1.93 -23.87
CA ARG A 98 -52.21 0.94 -24.87
C ARG A 98 -50.74 0.61 -24.66
N ALA A 99 -49.89 1.60 -24.43
CA ALA A 99 -48.47 1.43 -24.20
C ALA A 99 -48.11 0.67 -22.90
N GLN A 100 -49.06 0.61 -21.95
CA GLN A 100 -48.93 -0.14 -20.69
C GLN A 100 -49.75 -1.43 -20.68
N ALA A 101 -50.22 -1.87 -21.87
CA ALA A 101 -50.95 -3.11 -22.10
C ALA A 101 -52.24 -3.28 -21.23
N TRP A 102 -53.01 -2.20 -21.04
CA TRP A 102 -54.32 -2.27 -20.44
C TRP A 102 -55.27 -3.14 -21.29
N SER A 103 -56.25 -3.75 -20.67
CA SER A 103 -57.22 -4.54 -21.40
C SER A 103 -58.07 -3.65 -22.33
N GLU A 104 -58.53 -4.19 -23.47
CA GLU A 104 -59.39 -3.43 -24.39
C GLU A 104 -60.70 -2.96 -23.70
N THR A 105 -61.20 -3.76 -22.75
CA THR A 105 -62.39 -3.37 -21.95
C THR A 105 -62.13 -2.16 -21.05
N ASP A 106 -60.93 -2.07 -20.44
CA ASP A 106 -60.55 -0.91 -19.63
C ASP A 106 -60.32 0.33 -20.49
N ILE A 107 -59.74 0.14 -21.67
CA ILE A 107 -59.52 1.21 -22.67
C ILE A 107 -60.87 1.73 -23.18
N GLU A 108 -61.86 0.86 -23.47
CA GLU A 108 -63.19 1.26 -23.87
C GLU A 108 -63.94 1.99 -22.76
N THR A 109 -63.80 1.54 -21.51
CA THR A 109 -64.36 2.22 -20.34
C THR A 109 -63.73 3.62 -20.17
N LEU A 110 -62.40 3.71 -20.34
CA LEU A 110 -61.71 4.99 -20.31
C LEU A 110 -62.20 5.94 -21.42
N LYS A 111 -62.37 5.44 -22.64
CA LYS A 111 -62.93 6.23 -23.75
C LYS A 111 -64.35 6.71 -23.48
N ALA A 112 -65.20 5.88 -22.91
CA ALA A 112 -66.58 6.23 -22.59
C ALA A 112 -66.72 7.35 -21.53
N SER A 113 -65.64 7.57 -20.73
CA SER A 113 -65.56 8.65 -19.74
C SER A 113 -65.38 10.04 -20.35
N PHE A 114 -64.94 10.10 -21.65
CA PHE A 114 -64.67 11.36 -22.34
C PHE A 114 -65.69 11.69 -23.45
N THR A 115 -65.96 12.98 -23.57
CA THR A 115 -66.92 13.48 -24.58
C THR A 115 -66.27 13.45 -25.99
N SER A 116 -64.96 13.55 -26.09
CA SER A 116 -64.20 13.59 -27.32
C SER A 116 -62.70 13.23 -27.07
N THR A 117 -62.06 12.60 -28.03
CA THR A 117 -60.61 12.31 -27.99
C THR A 117 -59.74 13.55 -27.93
N SER A 118 -60.25 14.71 -28.31
CA SER A 118 -59.57 16.01 -28.27
C SER A 118 -59.85 16.78 -26.96
N GLN A 119 -60.63 16.22 -26.04
CA GLN A 119 -60.94 16.84 -24.76
C GLN A 119 -59.67 17.14 -23.97
N ARG A 120 -59.49 18.39 -23.50
CA ARG A 120 -58.39 18.76 -22.58
C ARG A 120 -58.70 18.20 -21.21
N LEU A 121 -57.64 17.68 -20.60
CA LEU A 121 -57.69 17.09 -19.27
C LEU A 121 -56.79 17.90 -18.33
N TYR A 122 -57.32 18.27 -17.20
CA TYR A 122 -56.57 18.95 -16.16
C TYR A 122 -56.14 17.93 -15.10
N TRP A 123 -54.90 18.02 -14.65
CA TRP A 123 -54.31 17.09 -13.65
C TRP A 123 -55.25 16.89 -12.43
N SER A 124 -55.87 17.96 -11.93
CA SER A 124 -56.77 17.92 -10.77
C SER A 124 -58.03 17.09 -11.00
N GLN A 125 -58.45 16.89 -12.25
CA GLN A 125 -59.64 16.14 -12.62
C GLN A 125 -59.40 14.66 -12.89
N LEU A 126 -58.11 14.28 -13.04
CA LEU A 126 -57.71 12.91 -13.30
C LEU A 126 -57.83 12.05 -12.05
N THR A 127 -58.24 10.83 -12.23
CA THR A 127 -58.19 9.78 -11.20
C THR A 127 -56.75 9.41 -10.88
N GLU A 128 -56.54 8.77 -9.74
CA GLU A 128 -55.21 8.32 -9.34
C GLU A 128 -54.59 7.36 -10.36
N ALA A 129 -55.38 6.44 -10.90
CA ALA A 129 -54.93 5.51 -11.94
C ALA A 129 -54.50 6.21 -13.24
N GLU A 130 -55.27 7.22 -13.66
CA GLU A 130 -54.93 8.02 -14.85
C GLU A 130 -53.66 8.87 -14.64
N ARG A 131 -53.47 9.45 -13.47
CA ARG A 131 -52.25 10.19 -13.10
C ARG A 131 -51.05 9.27 -13.12
N LEU A 132 -51.16 8.08 -12.56
CA LEU A 132 -50.08 7.09 -12.53
C LEU A 132 -49.77 6.61 -13.96
N LEU A 133 -50.78 6.42 -14.80
CA LEU A 133 -50.61 6.03 -16.20
C LEU A 133 -49.78 7.07 -16.97
N LEU A 134 -50.14 8.34 -16.90
CA LEU A 134 -49.42 9.44 -17.56
C LEU A 134 -48.03 9.64 -16.98
N TYR A 135 -47.89 9.49 -15.67
CA TYR A 135 -46.60 9.55 -15.02
C TYR A 135 -45.62 8.45 -15.55
N ASN A 136 -46.09 7.21 -15.54
CA ASN A 136 -45.32 6.08 -16.03
C ASN A 136 -44.96 6.20 -17.53
N GLN A 137 -45.87 6.72 -18.34
CA GLN A 137 -45.63 7.00 -19.74
C GLN A 137 -44.54 8.09 -19.93
N SER A 138 -44.61 9.14 -19.14
CA SER A 138 -43.61 10.22 -19.18
C SER A 138 -42.25 9.78 -18.66
N LEU A 139 -42.23 8.91 -17.64
CA LEU A 139 -41.01 8.37 -17.04
C LEU A 139 -40.19 7.54 -18.03
N LYS A 140 -40.82 6.82 -18.98
CA LYS A 140 -40.14 6.11 -20.05
C LYS A 140 -39.24 7.01 -20.94
N GLN A 141 -39.51 8.32 -20.95
CA GLN A 141 -38.74 9.35 -21.64
C GLN A 141 -37.78 10.10 -20.71
N GLY A 142 -37.76 9.74 -19.42
CA GLY A 142 -36.92 10.33 -18.40
C GLY A 142 -35.47 9.83 -18.45
N SER A 143 -34.63 10.42 -17.61
CA SER A 143 -33.25 9.95 -17.43
C SER A 143 -33.19 8.60 -16.72
N VAL A 144 -32.11 7.85 -16.95
CA VAL A 144 -31.88 6.55 -16.28
C VAL A 144 -31.88 6.71 -14.76
N ALA A 145 -31.30 7.81 -14.25
CA ALA A 145 -31.25 8.08 -12.82
C ALA A 145 -32.67 8.26 -12.20
N LEU A 146 -33.56 8.94 -12.92
CA LEU A 146 -34.96 9.09 -12.49
C LEU A 146 -35.73 7.76 -12.51
N MET A 147 -35.48 6.92 -13.53
CA MET A 147 -36.08 5.58 -13.60
C MET A 147 -35.62 4.73 -12.42
N SER A 148 -34.33 4.70 -12.16
CA SER A 148 -33.72 3.93 -11.05
C SER A 148 -34.23 4.41 -9.69
N LEU A 149 -34.33 5.73 -9.48
CA LEU A 149 -34.95 6.28 -8.26
C LEU A 149 -36.40 5.83 -8.14
N ASN A 150 -37.19 5.95 -9.21
CA ASN A 150 -38.60 5.56 -9.21
C ASN A 150 -38.82 4.06 -8.90
N GLU A 151 -37.92 3.19 -9.40
CA GLU A 151 -37.97 1.74 -9.11
C GLU A 151 -37.66 1.46 -7.63
N SER A 152 -36.82 2.27 -6.99
CA SER A 152 -36.51 2.13 -5.57
C SER A 152 -37.60 2.65 -4.62
N LEU A 153 -38.55 3.44 -5.14
CA LEU A 153 -39.63 4.02 -4.35
C LEU A 153 -40.80 3.05 -4.19
N PRO A 154 -41.31 2.85 -2.95
CA PRO A 154 -42.58 2.17 -2.71
C PRO A 154 -43.75 2.92 -3.33
N ASP A 155 -44.83 2.22 -3.61
CA ASP A 155 -46.04 2.79 -4.26
C ASP A 155 -46.67 3.94 -3.45
N ASN A 156 -46.73 3.83 -2.13
CA ASN A 156 -47.22 4.87 -1.25
C ASN A 156 -46.40 6.17 -1.36
N ALA A 157 -45.11 6.07 -1.46
CA ALA A 157 -44.19 7.21 -1.60
C ALA A 157 -44.31 7.88 -2.98
N ARG A 158 -44.49 7.07 -4.02
CA ARG A 158 -44.69 7.53 -5.40
C ARG A 158 -46.02 8.21 -5.59
N ASN A 159 -47.12 7.58 -5.11
CA ASN A 159 -48.45 8.06 -5.24
C ASN A 159 -48.72 9.35 -4.44
N LEU A 160 -47.98 9.56 -3.34
CA LEU A 160 -48.04 10.80 -2.59
C LEU A 160 -47.85 12.02 -3.51
N TRP A 161 -46.82 12.03 -4.33
CA TRP A 161 -46.45 13.16 -5.20
C TRP A 161 -47.42 13.34 -6.38
N LEU A 162 -48.22 12.33 -6.69
CA LEU A 162 -49.22 12.38 -7.75
C LEU A 162 -50.61 12.81 -7.21
N SER A 163 -50.87 12.59 -5.90
CA SER A 163 -52.20 12.80 -5.29
C SER A 163 -52.36 14.17 -4.64
N VAL A 164 -51.30 14.77 -4.06
CA VAL A 164 -51.34 16.05 -3.37
C VAL A 164 -51.68 17.20 -4.33
N ASP A 165 -52.31 18.28 -3.81
CA ASP A 165 -52.56 19.50 -4.60
C ASP A 165 -51.30 20.26 -4.94
N ASP A 166 -51.36 21.23 -5.86
CA ASP A 166 -50.19 21.94 -6.37
C ASP A 166 -49.48 22.79 -5.30
N LYS A 167 -50.24 23.39 -4.35
CA LYS A 167 -49.65 24.16 -3.26
C LYS A 167 -48.96 23.26 -2.26
N GLN A 168 -49.56 22.14 -1.92
CA GLN A 168 -48.97 21.12 -1.05
C GLN A 168 -47.73 20.52 -1.71
N PHE A 169 -47.78 20.22 -3.02
CA PHE A 169 -46.65 19.72 -3.77
C PHE A 169 -45.46 20.69 -3.67
N GLU A 170 -45.64 21.98 -3.92
CA GLU A 170 -44.53 22.95 -3.88
C GLU A 170 -43.95 23.10 -2.46
N SER A 171 -44.82 23.22 -1.45
CA SER A 171 -44.34 23.37 -0.07
C SER A 171 -43.69 22.11 0.48
N MET A 172 -44.24 20.92 0.19
CA MET A 172 -43.66 19.63 0.62
C MET A 172 -42.36 19.30 -0.13
N SER A 173 -42.29 19.56 -1.43
CA SER A 173 -41.07 19.30 -2.19
C SER A 173 -39.90 20.15 -1.68
N THR A 174 -40.10 21.43 -1.42
CA THR A 174 -39.09 22.31 -0.81
C THR A 174 -38.68 21.78 0.56
N TYR A 175 -39.62 21.44 1.42
CA TYR A 175 -39.35 20.90 2.74
C TYR A 175 -38.54 19.62 2.69
N VAL A 176 -38.83 18.69 1.78
CA VAL A 176 -38.11 17.42 1.63
C VAL A 176 -36.70 17.63 1.11
N VAL A 177 -36.47 18.58 0.18
CA VAL A 177 -35.14 18.96 -0.29
C VAL A 177 -34.29 19.52 0.85
N ASP A 178 -34.85 20.42 1.65
CA ASP A 178 -34.17 21.00 2.81
C ASP A 178 -33.82 19.92 3.85
N LEU A 179 -34.79 19.04 4.15
CA LEU A 179 -34.62 17.95 5.09
C LEU A 179 -33.53 16.96 4.64
N LEU A 180 -33.55 16.58 3.36
CA LEU A 180 -32.49 15.73 2.79
C LEU A 180 -31.13 16.42 2.83
N SER A 181 -31.06 17.69 2.44
CA SER A 181 -29.84 18.49 2.47
C SER A 181 -29.25 18.59 3.88
N GLN A 182 -30.11 18.83 4.89
CA GLN A 182 -29.72 18.88 6.28
C GLN A 182 -29.22 17.51 6.79
N THR A 183 -29.92 16.43 6.44
CA THR A 183 -29.55 15.06 6.83
C THR A 183 -28.21 14.67 6.24
N LEU A 184 -27.99 14.92 4.94
CA LEU A 184 -26.75 14.58 4.23
C LEU A 184 -25.58 15.56 4.53
N SER A 185 -25.82 16.66 5.27
CA SER A 185 -24.76 17.52 5.77
C SER A 185 -24.06 16.93 6.99
N GLN A 186 -24.58 15.85 7.55
CA GLN A 186 -23.97 15.12 8.66
C GLN A 186 -23.05 14.03 8.11
N GLU A 187 -22.09 13.60 8.93
CA GLU A 187 -21.23 12.47 8.64
C GLU A 187 -22.02 11.17 8.82
N ILE A 188 -22.36 10.54 7.70
CA ILE A 188 -23.09 9.27 7.66
C ILE A 188 -22.14 8.17 7.28
N GLU A 189 -21.84 7.28 8.24
CA GLU A 189 -21.11 6.04 7.97
C GLU A 189 -22.03 4.97 7.36
N PRO A 190 -21.50 4.05 6.54
CA PRO A 190 -22.27 2.93 6.00
C PRO A 190 -22.99 2.10 7.07
N ALA A 191 -22.36 1.90 8.23
CA ALA A 191 -22.92 1.16 9.35
C ALA A 191 -24.05 1.90 10.08
N ASN A 192 -24.13 3.24 9.97
CA ASN A 192 -25.01 4.09 10.75
C ASN A 192 -26.24 4.58 9.96
N THR A 193 -26.44 4.10 8.74
CA THR A 193 -27.55 4.53 7.86
C THR A 193 -28.93 4.33 8.52
N THR A 194 -29.13 3.20 9.18
CA THR A 194 -30.39 2.89 9.90
C THR A 194 -30.64 3.81 11.10
N ALA A 195 -29.58 4.19 11.82
CA ALA A 195 -29.66 5.13 12.93
C ALA A 195 -30.05 6.54 12.44
N ASN A 196 -29.53 6.96 11.29
CA ASN A 196 -29.88 8.24 10.68
C ASN A 196 -31.30 8.26 10.16
N LEU A 197 -31.82 7.14 9.64
CA LEU A 197 -33.26 6.99 9.32
C LEU A 197 -34.13 7.12 10.54
N SER A 198 -33.73 6.57 11.69
CA SER A 198 -34.52 6.73 12.93
C SER A 198 -34.54 8.16 13.43
N LYS A 199 -33.44 8.90 13.31
CA LYS A 199 -33.37 10.34 13.60
C LYS A 199 -34.27 11.15 12.67
N LEU A 200 -34.23 10.85 11.36
CA LEU A 200 -35.12 11.48 10.38
C LEU A 200 -36.61 11.28 10.71
N ARG A 201 -36.98 10.05 11.07
CA ARG A 201 -38.35 9.75 11.53
C ARG A 201 -38.75 10.57 12.76
N ALA A 202 -37.84 10.74 13.70
CA ALA A 202 -38.07 11.55 14.87
C ALA A 202 -38.25 13.03 14.51
N SER A 203 -37.37 13.60 13.67
CA SER A 203 -37.48 14.99 13.21
C SER A 203 -38.79 15.29 12.47
N LEU A 204 -39.21 14.37 11.59
CA LEU A 204 -40.49 14.48 10.90
C LEU A 204 -41.69 14.43 11.85
N ARG A 205 -41.58 13.64 12.92
CA ARG A 205 -42.62 13.55 13.95
C ARG A 205 -42.70 14.81 14.79
N GLU A 206 -41.55 15.36 15.19
CA GLU A 206 -41.49 16.59 15.98
C GLU A 206 -41.96 17.81 15.19
N ALA A 207 -41.64 17.89 13.89
CA ALA A 207 -42.10 18.97 13.04
C ALA A 207 -43.60 19.04 12.87
N GLY A 208 -44.32 17.89 12.96
CA GLY A 208 -45.79 17.81 12.94
C GLY A 208 -46.49 18.30 11.67
N GLN A 209 -45.80 19.05 10.82
CA GLN A 209 -46.34 19.81 9.70
C GLN A 209 -47.04 18.93 8.63
N TYR A 210 -46.54 17.71 8.41
CA TYR A 210 -47.06 16.78 7.41
C TYR A 210 -47.31 15.40 8.03
N SER A 211 -47.87 15.37 9.24
CA SER A 211 -48.07 14.14 10.03
C SER A 211 -48.85 13.05 9.29
N GLN A 212 -49.85 13.44 8.50
CA GLN A 212 -50.65 12.51 7.68
C GLN A 212 -49.86 11.83 6.55
N TYR A 213 -48.74 12.43 6.10
CA TYR A 213 -47.88 11.91 5.02
C TYR A 213 -46.57 11.37 5.54
N GLN A 214 -46.34 11.32 6.85
CA GLN A 214 -45.07 11.00 7.47
C GLN A 214 -44.47 9.68 6.96
N SER A 215 -45.25 8.61 6.89
CA SER A 215 -44.77 7.31 6.42
C SER A 215 -44.27 7.39 4.98
N ALA A 216 -45.10 7.98 4.10
CA ALA A 216 -44.77 8.10 2.68
C ALA A 216 -43.53 9.01 2.45
N LEU A 217 -43.38 10.07 3.25
CA LEU A 217 -42.18 10.93 3.19
C LEU A 217 -40.91 10.21 3.64
N VAL A 218 -40.96 9.42 4.71
CA VAL A 218 -39.85 8.60 5.15
C VAL A 218 -39.46 7.59 4.08
N ASP A 219 -40.46 6.87 3.56
CA ASP A 219 -40.23 5.84 2.53
C ASP A 219 -39.70 6.45 1.22
N PHE A 220 -40.04 7.71 0.94
CA PHE A 220 -39.53 8.47 -0.19
C PHE A 220 -38.06 8.90 -0.01
N ILE A 221 -37.71 9.39 1.18
CA ILE A 221 -36.35 9.90 1.45
C ILE A 221 -35.36 8.74 1.68
N GLN A 222 -35.81 7.59 2.16
CA GLN A 222 -34.98 6.46 2.57
C GLN A 222 -33.96 6.04 1.51
N PRO A 223 -34.29 5.83 0.21
CA PRO A 223 -33.33 5.44 -0.81
C PRO A 223 -32.32 6.53 -1.17
N LEU A 224 -32.58 7.78 -0.80
CA LEU A 224 -31.70 8.93 -1.03
C LEU A 224 -30.69 9.14 0.09
N ILE A 225 -30.89 8.50 1.26
CA ILE A 225 -29.92 8.56 2.37
C ILE A 225 -28.81 7.58 2.09
N VAL A 226 -27.68 8.09 1.66
CA VAL A 226 -26.47 7.33 1.36
C VAL A 226 -25.34 7.73 2.31
N PRO A 227 -24.33 6.89 2.50
CA PRO A 227 -23.15 7.26 3.28
C PRO A 227 -22.46 8.48 2.68
N THR A 228 -22.18 9.49 3.51
CA THR A 228 -21.47 10.70 3.13
C THR A 228 -19.99 10.65 3.46
N LEU A 229 -19.56 9.68 4.29
CA LEU A 229 -18.17 9.38 4.55
C LEU A 229 -17.63 8.45 3.48
N VAL A 230 -16.80 9.01 2.59
CA VAL A 230 -16.18 8.31 1.47
C VAL A 230 -14.73 7.99 1.81
N TYR A 231 -14.27 6.81 1.39
CA TYR A 231 -12.86 6.41 1.54
C TYR A 231 -11.94 7.41 0.84
N ASN A 232 -10.96 7.92 1.59
CA ASN A 232 -9.92 8.80 1.06
C ASN A 232 -8.61 8.03 0.95
N GLN A 233 -8.28 7.65 -0.29
CA GLN A 233 -7.07 6.89 -0.59
C GLN A 233 -5.79 7.68 -0.31
N GLU A 234 -5.78 8.97 -0.64
CA GLU A 234 -4.61 9.84 -0.47
C GLU A 234 -4.25 9.98 1.01
N GLU A 235 -5.22 10.33 1.85
CA GLU A 235 -5.02 10.48 3.28
C GLU A 235 -4.67 9.15 3.96
N THR A 236 -5.33 8.05 3.56
CA THR A 236 -4.99 6.71 4.04
C THR A 236 -3.55 6.34 3.70
N ASN A 237 -3.12 6.59 2.46
CA ASN A 237 -1.75 6.32 2.03
C ASN A 237 -0.74 7.22 2.74
N ARG A 238 -1.05 8.51 2.95
CA ARG A 238 -0.21 9.43 3.71
C ARG A 238 0.03 8.91 5.13
N LEU A 239 -1.02 8.49 5.83
CA LEU A 239 -0.90 7.93 7.18
C LEU A 239 -0.15 6.58 7.19
N LYS A 240 -0.31 5.74 6.18
CA LYS A 240 0.46 4.50 6.02
C LYS A 240 1.95 4.79 5.87
N GLU A 241 2.32 5.77 5.06
CA GLU A 241 3.73 6.15 4.90
C GLU A 241 4.30 6.84 6.14
N GLU A 242 3.53 7.67 6.83
CA GLU A 242 3.93 8.24 8.13
C GLU A 242 4.16 7.15 9.18
N ALA A 243 3.26 6.18 9.27
CA ALA A 243 3.42 5.05 10.17
C ALA A 243 4.67 4.21 9.84
N ALA A 244 4.96 4.01 8.56
CA ALA A 244 6.18 3.32 8.12
C ALA A 244 7.45 4.12 8.39
N ALA A 245 7.42 5.43 8.19
CA ALA A 245 8.56 6.32 8.44
C ALA A 245 8.91 6.45 9.93
N ALA A 246 7.91 6.30 10.80
CA ALA A 246 8.11 6.31 12.26
C ALA A 246 8.81 5.04 12.79
N VAL A 247 8.90 3.98 11.98
CA VAL A 247 9.56 2.72 12.37
C VAL A 247 11.07 2.92 12.39
N GLN A 248 11.68 2.68 13.54
CA GLN A 248 13.13 2.69 13.67
C GLN A 248 13.75 1.48 12.97
N PRO A 249 14.89 1.66 12.28
CA PRO A 249 15.61 0.56 11.65
C PRO A 249 15.99 -0.53 12.66
N ALA A 250 15.82 -1.77 12.29
CA ALA A 250 16.25 -2.92 13.09
C ALA A 250 17.73 -3.19 12.88
N TYR A 251 18.47 -3.36 13.96
CA TYR A 251 19.91 -3.65 13.92
C TYR A 251 20.19 -4.99 14.55
N ILE A 252 21.11 -5.73 13.94
CA ILE A 252 21.77 -6.87 14.58
C ILE A 252 23.05 -6.33 15.21
N LEU A 253 23.12 -6.37 16.54
CA LEU A 253 24.24 -5.76 17.30
C LEU A 253 25.48 -6.66 17.27
N GLN A 254 26.66 -6.05 17.31
CA GLN A 254 27.92 -6.79 17.46
C GLN A 254 27.87 -7.67 18.72
N GLY A 255 28.27 -8.94 18.57
CA GLY A 255 28.24 -9.93 19.65
C GLY A 255 26.91 -10.63 19.85
N GLN A 256 25.81 -10.13 19.25
CA GLN A 256 24.49 -10.78 19.29
C GLN A 256 24.58 -12.20 18.71
N ILE A 257 23.93 -13.16 19.38
CA ILE A 257 23.85 -14.54 18.88
C ILE A 257 22.88 -14.57 17.69
N ILE A 258 23.36 -14.99 16.52
CA ILE A 258 22.57 -15.21 15.32
C ILE A 258 21.93 -16.60 15.37
N VAL A 259 22.73 -17.61 15.69
CA VAL A 259 22.28 -18.98 15.93
C VAL A 259 23.08 -19.60 17.07
N GLN A 260 22.41 -20.36 17.89
CA GLN A 260 23.02 -21.12 18.98
C GLN A 260 23.16 -22.59 18.58
N GLU A 261 24.25 -23.22 19.00
CA GLU A 261 24.44 -24.67 18.86
C GLU A 261 23.23 -25.44 19.38
N GLY A 262 22.78 -26.45 18.63
CA GLY A 262 21.61 -27.25 18.98
C GLY A 262 20.27 -26.65 18.55
N HIS A 263 20.23 -25.41 18.03
CA HIS A 263 18.99 -24.78 17.52
C HIS A 263 18.77 -25.06 16.04
N VAL A 264 17.51 -25.15 15.63
CA VAL A 264 17.13 -25.33 14.23
C VAL A 264 17.32 -24.02 13.48
N ILE A 265 17.96 -24.11 12.30
CA ILE A 265 18.17 -22.99 11.41
C ILE A 265 16.89 -22.71 10.64
N ASP A 266 16.22 -21.63 10.97
CA ASP A 266 15.06 -21.11 10.26
C ASP A 266 15.44 -20.13 9.14
N SER A 267 14.45 -19.63 8.42
CA SER A 267 14.64 -18.67 7.34
C SER A 267 15.24 -17.34 7.83
N THR A 268 14.92 -16.92 9.04
CA THR A 268 15.40 -15.67 9.65
C THR A 268 16.88 -15.78 9.97
N VAL A 269 17.31 -16.89 10.59
CA VAL A 269 18.71 -17.19 10.88
C VAL A 269 19.51 -17.26 9.58
N LEU A 270 18.98 -17.94 8.56
CA LEU A 270 19.66 -18.10 7.28
C LEU A 270 19.86 -16.76 6.57
N ARG A 271 18.85 -15.88 6.62
CA ARG A 271 18.91 -14.51 6.13
C ARG A 271 19.99 -13.70 6.86
N GLN A 272 20.00 -13.74 8.19
CA GLN A 272 21.00 -13.05 9.01
C GLN A 272 22.42 -13.54 8.72
N LEU A 273 22.62 -14.85 8.57
CA LEU A 273 23.92 -15.41 8.18
C LEU A 273 24.35 -14.94 6.79
N LYS A 274 23.41 -14.83 5.84
CA LYS A 274 23.67 -14.29 4.51
C LYS A 274 24.05 -12.82 4.55
N LEU A 275 23.41 -12.02 5.38
CA LEU A 275 23.69 -10.59 5.58
C LEU A 275 25.15 -10.36 6.02
N PHE A 276 25.71 -11.26 6.83
CA PHE A 276 27.10 -11.22 7.25
C PHE A 276 28.06 -11.92 6.27
N GLY A 277 27.57 -12.45 5.15
CA GLY A 277 28.39 -13.15 4.16
C GLY A 277 28.90 -14.53 4.62
N PHE A 278 28.33 -15.09 5.69
CA PHE A 278 28.78 -16.38 6.23
C PHE A 278 28.40 -17.57 5.35
N LEU A 279 27.48 -17.41 4.41
CA LEU A 279 27.05 -18.44 3.46
C LEU A 279 27.73 -18.31 2.10
N ASP A 280 28.38 -17.17 1.80
CA ASP A 280 28.97 -16.89 0.51
C ASP A 280 30.45 -17.27 0.48
N ALA A 281 30.76 -18.43 -0.06
CA ALA A 281 32.16 -18.87 -0.32
C ALA A 281 32.86 -18.03 -1.41
N SER A 282 32.17 -17.16 -2.13
CA SER A 282 32.74 -16.38 -3.24
C SER A 282 33.58 -15.20 -2.78
N VAL A 283 33.18 -14.50 -1.71
CA VAL A 283 33.91 -13.30 -1.21
C VAL A 283 35.32 -13.67 -0.73
N GLY A 284 35.49 -14.85 -0.13
CA GLY A 284 36.80 -15.31 0.30
C GLY A 284 37.76 -15.68 -0.82
N ARG A 285 37.23 -16.12 -1.96
CA ARG A 285 38.06 -16.48 -3.11
C ARG A 285 38.77 -15.26 -3.71
N TYR A 286 38.11 -14.12 -3.83
CA TYR A 286 38.71 -12.89 -4.34
C TYR A 286 39.83 -12.38 -3.44
N ASN A 287 39.63 -12.36 -2.13
CA ASN A 287 40.66 -11.97 -1.18
C ASN A 287 41.88 -12.92 -1.21
N ALA A 288 41.63 -14.22 -1.37
CA ALA A 288 42.70 -15.21 -1.55
C ALA A 288 43.48 -14.95 -2.83
N TYR A 289 42.82 -14.68 -3.96
CA TYR A 289 43.52 -14.39 -5.22
C TYR A 289 44.37 -13.11 -5.15
N ILE A 290 43.85 -12.05 -4.53
CA ILE A 290 44.58 -10.79 -4.32
C ILE A 290 45.84 -11.06 -3.43
N PHE A 291 45.70 -11.83 -2.36
CA PHE A 291 46.78 -12.17 -1.46
C PHE A 291 47.87 -12.97 -2.18
N TYR A 292 47.50 -14.01 -2.94
CA TYR A 292 48.44 -14.78 -3.73
C TYR A 292 49.13 -13.96 -4.83
N ALA A 293 48.39 -13.08 -5.50
CA ALA A 293 48.95 -12.18 -6.49
C ALA A 293 50.01 -11.25 -5.89
N LEU A 294 49.77 -10.70 -4.69
CA LEU A 294 50.74 -9.86 -3.96
C LEU A 294 51.98 -10.64 -3.56
N ILE A 295 51.83 -11.88 -3.09
CA ILE A 295 52.96 -12.75 -2.75
C ILE A 295 53.80 -13.06 -4.01
N ILE A 296 53.16 -13.40 -5.12
CA ILE A 296 53.84 -13.68 -6.39
C ILE A 296 54.56 -12.44 -6.89
N ALA A 297 53.92 -11.26 -6.85
CA ALA A 297 54.53 -9.99 -7.24
C ALA A 297 55.76 -9.67 -6.38
N HIS A 298 55.68 -9.85 -5.08
CA HIS A 298 56.82 -9.68 -4.15
C HIS A 298 57.96 -10.64 -4.46
N PHE A 299 57.68 -11.91 -4.74
CA PHE A 299 58.67 -12.92 -5.10
C PHE A 299 59.37 -12.60 -6.43
N LEU A 300 58.60 -12.16 -7.45
CA LEU A 300 59.13 -11.74 -8.74
C LEU A 300 60.04 -10.51 -8.61
N LEU A 301 59.69 -9.58 -7.75
CA LEU A 301 60.47 -8.38 -7.48
C LEU A 301 61.82 -8.75 -6.81
N LEU A 302 61.81 -9.65 -5.82
CA LEU A 302 63.03 -10.15 -5.20
C LEU A 302 63.90 -10.92 -6.20
N LEU A 303 63.29 -11.71 -7.09
CA LEU A 303 64.04 -12.44 -8.15
C LEU A 303 64.67 -11.47 -9.16
N GLY A 304 63.88 -10.41 -9.55
CA GLY A 304 64.41 -9.37 -10.45
C GLY A 304 65.59 -8.61 -9.90
N ILE A 305 65.60 -8.28 -8.62
CA ILE A 305 66.74 -7.65 -7.93
C ILE A 305 67.93 -8.57 -7.90
N ASN A 306 67.70 -9.85 -7.64
CA ASN A 306 68.81 -10.84 -7.58
C ASN A 306 69.40 -11.09 -8.96
N THR A 307 68.64 -11.13 -10.05
CA THR A 307 69.13 -11.31 -11.42
C THR A 307 69.84 -10.07 -11.96
N GLN A 308 69.45 -8.85 -11.58
CA GLN A 308 70.18 -7.63 -11.92
C GLN A 308 71.57 -7.61 -11.21
N GLY A 309 71.64 -8.05 -9.94
CA GLY A 309 72.91 -8.21 -9.22
C GLY A 309 73.87 -9.21 -9.89
N PHE A 310 73.34 -10.25 -10.54
CA PHE A 310 74.10 -11.25 -11.27
C PHE A 310 74.68 -10.73 -12.59
N ARG A 311 73.97 -9.81 -13.26
CA ARG A 311 74.41 -9.16 -14.52
C ARG A 311 75.61 -8.21 -14.31
N PHE A 312 75.73 -7.60 -13.13
CA PHE A 312 76.81 -6.65 -12.83
C PHE A 312 78.10 -7.28 -12.29
N LYS A 313 78.29 -8.62 -12.35
CA LYS A 313 79.55 -9.34 -11.90
C LYS A 313 80.02 -8.95 -10.48
N GLN A 314 79.17 -8.36 -9.67
CA GLN A 314 79.47 -8.15 -8.26
C GLN A 314 78.79 -9.25 -7.46
N ALA A 315 79.61 -10.21 -6.96
CA ALA A 315 79.10 -11.11 -5.94
C ALA A 315 78.59 -10.30 -4.77
N LEU A 316 77.27 -10.43 -4.48
CA LEU A 316 76.70 -9.84 -3.29
C LEU A 316 77.55 -10.21 -2.11
N SER A 317 78.14 -9.23 -1.42
CA SER A 317 79.02 -9.49 -0.26
C SER A 317 78.22 -10.33 0.74
N ALA A 318 78.92 -11.27 1.43
CA ALA A 318 78.25 -12.12 2.43
C ALA A 318 77.38 -11.31 3.45
N LYS A 319 77.82 -10.06 3.70
CA LYS A 319 77.06 -9.11 4.54
C LYS A 319 75.64 -8.74 3.98
N ARG A 320 75.51 -8.54 2.63
CA ARG A 320 74.27 -8.25 1.99
C ARG A 320 73.33 -9.46 2.00
N GLN A 321 73.86 -10.67 1.79
CA GLN A 321 73.06 -11.89 1.89
C GLN A 321 72.55 -12.11 3.32
N MET A 322 73.37 -11.84 4.31
CA MET A 322 73.02 -11.96 5.72
C MET A 322 72.00 -10.91 6.12
N ALA A 323 72.14 -9.68 5.65
CA ALA A 323 71.12 -8.62 5.88
C ALA A 323 69.73 -8.95 5.26
N MET A 324 69.68 -9.50 4.05
CA MET A 324 68.45 -9.93 3.39
C MET A 324 67.76 -11.09 4.14
N THR A 325 68.58 -12.04 4.67
CA THR A 325 68.02 -13.16 5.43
C THR A 325 67.47 -12.71 6.78
N ILE A 326 68.16 -11.83 7.49
CA ILE A 326 67.71 -11.24 8.75
C ILE A 326 66.42 -10.43 8.53
N TYR A 327 66.37 -9.65 7.45
CA TYR A 327 65.19 -8.87 7.08
C TYR A 327 63.99 -9.76 6.78
N ALA A 328 64.16 -10.82 5.99
CA ALA A 328 63.09 -11.76 5.68
C ALA A 328 62.59 -12.48 6.93
N LEU A 329 63.44 -12.81 7.87
CA LEU A 329 63.09 -13.41 9.16
C LEU A 329 62.34 -12.42 10.06
N ALA A 330 62.84 -11.17 10.14
CA ALA A 330 62.16 -10.10 10.91
C ALA A 330 60.76 -9.79 10.39
N PHE A 331 60.60 -9.72 9.05
CA PHE A 331 59.31 -9.49 8.40
C PHE A 331 58.35 -10.68 8.61
N GLY A 332 58.82 -11.90 8.45
CA GLY A 332 58.03 -13.10 8.72
C GLY A 332 57.59 -13.20 10.19
N GLY A 333 58.48 -12.83 11.11
CA GLY A 333 58.17 -12.78 12.54
C GLY A 333 57.13 -11.71 12.88
N LEU A 334 57.26 -10.49 12.31
CA LEU A 334 56.30 -9.43 12.46
C LEU A 334 54.93 -9.82 11.93
N PHE A 335 54.89 -10.45 10.75
CA PHE A 335 53.66 -10.93 10.16
C PHE A 335 52.98 -12.02 11.01
N ALA A 336 53.75 -12.94 11.59
CA ALA A 336 53.22 -13.97 12.49
C ALA A 336 52.65 -13.37 13.78
N VAL A 337 53.27 -12.33 14.35
CA VAL A 337 52.75 -11.61 15.54
C VAL A 337 51.48 -10.86 15.20
N LEU A 338 51.44 -10.16 14.09
CA LEU A 338 50.21 -9.43 13.66
C LEU A 338 49.04 -10.39 13.43
N LYS A 339 49.34 -11.58 12.88
CA LYS A 339 48.31 -12.62 12.72
C LYS A 339 47.84 -13.20 14.05
N ALA A 340 48.73 -13.39 15.01
CA ALA A 340 48.33 -13.83 16.34
C ALA A 340 47.44 -12.82 17.04
N LEU A 341 47.68 -11.51 16.85
CA LEU A 341 46.84 -10.43 17.35
C LEU A 341 45.48 -10.39 16.66
N GLU A 342 45.38 -10.69 15.36
CA GLU A 342 44.13 -10.81 14.63
C GLU A 342 43.26 -11.98 15.14
N VAL A 343 43.89 -13.13 15.42
CA VAL A 343 43.21 -14.30 16.04
C VAL A 343 42.71 -13.99 17.45
N LEU A 344 43.40 -13.14 18.19
CA LEU A 344 42.98 -12.68 19.53
C LEU A 344 41.89 -11.58 19.49
N GLN A 345 41.35 -11.21 18.30
CA GLN A 345 40.30 -10.19 18.11
C GLN A 345 40.63 -8.82 18.73
N VAL A 346 41.90 -8.50 18.88
CA VAL A 346 42.33 -7.17 19.31
C VAL A 346 42.16 -6.20 18.12
N GLY A 347 41.12 -5.46 18.14
CA GLY A 347 40.51 -4.61 17.13
C GLY A 347 41.37 -4.06 15.99
N GLY A 348 40.89 -4.23 14.76
CA GLY A 348 41.12 -3.32 13.65
C GLY A 348 42.41 -3.49 12.85
N PHE A 349 43.18 -4.56 13.00
CA PHE A 349 44.49 -4.77 12.33
C PHE A 349 44.42 -5.33 10.89
N ALA A 350 43.29 -5.23 10.19
CA ALA A 350 43.24 -5.48 8.73
C ALA A 350 44.22 -4.60 7.92
N TRP A 351 44.76 -3.55 8.53
CA TRP A 351 45.73 -2.60 7.95
C TRP A 351 47.18 -3.12 7.91
N ALA A 352 47.48 -4.26 8.52
CA ALA A 352 48.83 -4.82 8.55
C ALA A 352 49.35 -5.20 7.14
N THR A 353 48.44 -5.47 6.19
CA THR A 353 48.78 -5.72 4.79
C THR A 353 49.24 -4.47 4.04
N LEU A 354 48.90 -3.26 4.52
CA LEU A 354 49.38 -1.99 3.96
C LEU A 354 50.83 -1.65 4.38
N LEU A 355 51.41 -2.36 5.33
CA LEU A 355 52.81 -2.20 5.73
C LEU A 355 53.83 -2.89 4.77
N LEU A 356 53.32 -3.63 3.77
CA LEU A 356 54.16 -4.24 2.71
C LEU A 356 55.11 -3.25 1.99
N PRO A 357 54.72 -1.99 1.65
CA PRO A 357 55.64 -1.03 1.04
C PRO A 357 56.80 -0.62 1.95
N ILE A 358 56.58 -0.56 3.27
CA ILE A 358 57.60 -0.19 4.25
C ILE A 358 58.70 -1.25 4.30
N SER A 359 58.36 -2.49 3.97
CA SER A 359 59.32 -3.59 3.89
C SER A 359 60.33 -3.47 2.75
N LEU A 360 60.07 -2.63 1.76
CA LEU A 360 60.96 -2.37 0.62
C LEU A 360 61.98 -1.25 0.87
N TRP A 361 61.79 -0.45 1.94
CA TRP A 361 62.63 0.70 2.27
C TRP A 361 64.13 0.36 2.42
N PRO A 362 64.54 -0.75 3.10
CA PRO A 362 65.93 -1.08 3.24
C PRO A 362 66.63 -1.47 1.94
N LEU A 363 65.84 -1.88 0.90
CA LEU A 363 66.35 -2.23 -0.41
C LEU A 363 66.67 -1.00 -1.27
N LEU A 364 66.06 0.14 -0.97
CA LEU A 364 66.27 1.41 -1.67
C LEU A 364 67.35 2.28 -1.03
N VAL A 365 67.72 2.05 0.22
CA VAL A 365 68.61 2.92 1.01
C VAL A 365 70.03 2.35 1.17
N VAL A 366 70.36 1.14 0.66
CA VAL A 366 71.71 0.58 0.73
C VAL A 366 72.51 0.94 -0.53
N PRO A 367 73.51 1.85 -0.46
CA PRO A 367 74.38 2.23 -1.58
C PRO A 367 75.25 1.07 -2.02
#